data_abef07de70a4f0cdce4cc5bab0289c18
#
_entry.id   abef07de70a4f0cdce4cc5bab0289c18
#
_cell.length_a   1.000
_cell.length_b   1.000
_cell.length_c   1.000
_cell.angle_alpha   90.00
_cell.angle_beta   90.00
_cell.angle_gamma   90.00
#
_symmetry.space_group_name_H-M   'P 1'
#
loop_
_entity.id
_entity.type
_entity.pdbx_description
1 polymer ?
#
loop_
_entity_poly.entity_id
_entity_poly.type
_entity_poly.pdbx_seq_one_letter_code
_entity_poly.pdbx_strand_id
1 'polypeptide(L)'
;MKIVPDPRSPREKKHDLAEMLTYLVAAYICGRTSLRRCVAWSKRKIKWLRKGMALKNGIASVATISRLLSKIDEELFIYAFIEWIGEILQTKGLHIAIDGKAIKAAASKVGGGKTPMILSAVDAATGLILAQLPIQNKECEITKIPELLNLLDIQGSIISIDAIGTQTSIMRQINDSGGCFLLSVKANQPGAYEELSQLFEEAAKDYRKSITIPGFQSPYGHLQDKLDRDETFERNRDRDEYRKCVVCSDVSYLSKTEKEWPFIQTIGCIRTTRILEILDENGKDITPSPEEFRRNGTRRQPKPSSGISKSDDIQTVYVVTNKKMTAKEMQKCRRDHWSVENRLHHVLDDPFREDRSPAKGSKNNLALIRKFAYNILRIMRIQHSVKESLPEVMDLFADSLELLHKYIFEGITPIN
;
A
#
# COMPACT_ATOMS: atom_id res chain seq x y z
N MET A 1 -12.27 -2.91 -20.76
CA MET A 1 -13.55 -2.14 -20.70
C MET A 1 -14.73 -2.81 -21.41
N LYS A 2 -14.52 -3.56 -22.50
CA LYS A 2 -15.62 -4.27 -23.21
C LYS A 2 -16.21 -5.45 -22.44
N ILE A 3 -15.51 -5.97 -21.45
CA ILE A 3 -15.91 -7.12 -20.62
C ILE A 3 -17.03 -6.74 -19.63
N VAL A 4 -17.13 -5.46 -19.25
CA VAL A 4 -18.14 -4.98 -18.31
C VAL A 4 -19.52 -5.00 -18.99
N PRO A 5 -20.49 -5.79 -18.50
CA PRO A 5 -21.82 -5.83 -19.09
C PRO A 5 -22.56 -4.51 -18.88
N ASP A 6 -23.22 -4.05 -19.91
CA ASP A 6 -24.03 -2.82 -19.83
C ASP A 6 -25.39 -3.11 -19.16
N PRO A 7 -25.61 -2.59 -17.94
CA PRO A 7 -26.80 -2.90 -17.16
C PRO A 7 -28.08 -2.20 -17.69
N ARG A 8 -27.96 -1.39 -18.71
CA ARG A 8 -29.08 -0.63 -19.26
C ARG A 8 -29.92 -1.47 -20.22
N SER A 9 -31.23 -1.19 -20.29
CA SER A 9 -32.09 -1.75 -21.32
C SER A 9 -31.68 -1.25 -22.71
N PRO A 10 -32.00 -1.97 -23.80
CA PRO A 10 -31.64 -1.55 -25.16
C PRO A 10 -32.10 -0.13 -25.52
N ARG A 11 -33.25 0.30 -25.00
CA ARG A 11 -33.82 1.65 -25.23
C ARG A 11 -33.01 2.76 -24.54
N GLU A 12 -32.28 2.43 -23.47
CA GLU A 12 -31.45 3.38 -22.70
C GLU A 12 -30.01 3.49 -23.22
N LYS A 13 -29.56 2.59 -24.15
CA LYS A 13 -28.21 2.50 -24.68
C LYS A 13 -27.89 3.54 -25.76
N LYS A 14 -28.27 4.80 -25.55
CA LYS A 14 -27.93 5.89 -26.48
C LYS A 14 -26.42 6.08 -26.64
N HIS A 15 -25.66 5.91 -25.58
CA HIS A 15 -24.19 6.03 -25.56
C HIS A 15 -23.58 4.66 -25.21
N ASP A 16 -22.51 4.28 -25.90
CA ASP A 16 -21.78 3.05 -25.62
C ASP A 16 -21.11 3.09 -24.24
N LEU A 17 -21.18 1.99 -23.47
CA LEU A 17 -20.62 1.91 -22.12
C LEU A 17 -19.10 1.98 -22.14
N ALA A 18 -18.44 1.19 -23.01
CA ALA A 18 -16.99 1.13 -23.08
C ALA A 18 -16.40 2.49 -23.48
N GLU A 19 -17.04 3.18 -24.44
CA GLU A 19 -16.63 4.54 -24.82
C GLU A 19 -16.75 5.51 -23.65
N MET A 20 -17.85 5.42 -22.86
CA MET A 20 -18.03 6.28 -21.67
C MET A 20 -16.97 6.05 -20.64
N LEU A 21 -16.64 4.80 -20.30
CA LEU A 21 -15.60 4.47 -19.34
C LEU A 21 -14.23 4.91 -19.84
N THR A 22 -13.93 4.69 -21.13
CA THR A 22 -12.65 5.04 -21.74
C THR A 22 -12.38 6.55 -21.71
N TYR A 23 -13.34 7.39 -22.11
CA TYR A 23 -13.09 8.83 -22.06
C TYR A 23 -13.07 9.40 -20.63
N LEU A 24 -13.69 8.73 -19.65
CA LEU A 24 -13.54 9.10 -18.25
C LEU A 24 -12.12 8.79 -17.74
N VAL A 25 -11.60 7.59 -18.04
CA VAL A 25 -10.21 7.24 -17.70
C VAL A 25 -9.23 8.23 -18.34
N ALA A 26 -9.37 8.52 -19.64
CA ALA A 26 -8.53 9.50 -20.34
C ALA A 26 -8.58 10.89 -19.69
N ALA A 27 -9.76 11.33 -19.27
CA ALA A 27 -9.91 12.62 -18.59
C ALA A 27 -9.25 12.62 -17.20
N TYR A 28 -9.32 11.52 -16.44
CA TYR A 28 -8.63 11.39 -15.16
C TYR A 28 -7.10 11.38 -15.33
N ILE A 29 -6.57 10.68 -16.33
CA ILE A 29 -5.14 10.70 -16.68
C ILE A 29 -4.67 12.14 -16.93
N CYS A 30 -5.48 12.97 -17.59
CA CYS A 30 -5.18 14.39 -17.81
C CYS A 30 -5.53 15.30 -16.61
N GLY A 31 -5.60 14.78 -15.38
CA GLY A 31 -5.81 15.56 -14.17
C GLY A 31 -7.22 16.13 -13.97
N ARG A 32 -8.26 15.56 -14.63
CA ARG A 32 -9.65 15.97 -14.39
C ARG A 32 -10.24 15.21 -13.22
N THR A 33 -10.43 15.87 -12.10
CA THR A 33 -10.70 15.25 -10.78
C THR A 33 -12.18 15.08 -10.43
N SER A 34 -13.11 15.60 -11.25
CA SER A 34 -14.55 15.46 -11.01
C SER A 34 -15.28 15.05 -12.28
N LEU A 35 -16.35 14.30 -12.12
CA LEU A 35 -17.17 13.84 -13.25
C LEU A 35 -17.60 14.99 -14.17
N ARG A 36 -17.97 16.15 -13.59
CA ARG A 36 -18.29 17.37 -14.35
C ARG A 36 -17.12 17.85 -15.20
N ARG A 37 -15.90 17.87 -14.63
CA ARG A 37 -14.69 18.28 -15.36
C ARG A 37 -14.31 17.26 -16.42
N CYS A 38 -14.47 15.94 -16.14
CA CYS A 38 -14.25 14.89 -17.13
C CYS A 38 -15.15 15.05 -18.34
N VAL A 39 -16.46 15.23 -18.13
CA VAL A 39 -17.43 15.45 -19.21
C VAL A 39 -17.12 16.73 -20.01
N ALA A 40 -16.79 17.83 -19.35
CA ALA A 40 -16.43 19.07 -20.00
C ALA A 40 -15.16 18.93 -20.86
N TRP A 41 -14.15 18.23 -20.35
CA TRP A 41 -12.90 17.93 -21.07
C TRP A 41 -13.20 17.03 -22.28
N SER A 42 -13.95 15.95 -22.13
CA SER A 42 -14.30 15.03 -23.20
C SER A 42 -15.08 15.73 -24.34
N LYS A 43 -16.00 16.65 -24.01
CA LYS A 43 -16.70 17.47 -25.01
C LYS A 43 -15.71 18.33 -25.83
N ARG A 44 -14.74 18.97 -25.17
CA ARG A 44 -13.72 19.79 -25.87
C ARG A 44 -12.79 18.94 -26.73
N LYS A 45 -12.50 17.70 -26.31
CA LYS A 45 -11.58 16.77 -27.00
C LYS A 45 -12.31 15.77 -27.93
N ILE A 46 -13.59 15.97 -28.22
CA ILE A 46 -14.42 15.01 -28.97
C ILE A 46 -13.83 14.66 -30.35
N LYS A 47 -13.22 15.63 -31.05
CA LYS A 47 -12.58 15.37 -32.36
C LYS A 47 -11.40 14.40 -32.22
N TRP A 48 -10.63 14.53 -31.14
CA TRP A 48 -9.51 13.62 -30.84
C TRP A 48 -10.03 12.24 -30.39
N LEU A 49 -11.02 12.19 -29.50
CA LEU A 49 -11.62 10.95 -29.04
C LEU A 49 -12.21 10.12 -30.19
N ARG A 50 -12.74 10.77 -31.21
CA ARG A 50 -13.26 10.10 -32.42
C ARG A 50 -12.20 9.44 -33.29
N LYS A 51 -10.90 9.63 -33.04
CA LYS A 51 -9.84 8.86 -33.70
C LYS A 51 -9.81 7.40 -33.24
N GLY A 52 -10.25 7.11 -32.02
CA GLY A 52 -10.25 5.76 -31.45
C GLY A 52 -11.65 5.24 -31.02
N MET A 53 -12.70 6.07 -31.09
CA MET A 53 -14.06 5.75 -30.67
C MET A 53 -15.09 6.33 -31.65
N ALA A 54 -16.20 5.62 -31.85
CA ALA A 54 -17.25 6.07 -32.79
C ALA A 54 -17.99 7.32 -32.28
N LEU A 55 -18.29 7.36 -30.98
CA LEU A 55 -19.04 8.43 -30.30
C LEU A 55 -20.25 8.93 -31.11
N LYS A 56 -21.07 8.00 -31.62
CA LYS A 56 -22.21 8.28 -32.53
C LYS A 56 -23.14 9.36 -31.98
N ASN A 57 -23.40 9.32 -30.67
CA ASN A 57 -24.28 10.27 -29.98
C ASN A 57 -23.51 11.32 -29.16
N GLY A 58 -22.20 11.49 -29.43
CA GLY A 58 -21.35 12.43 -28.70
C GLY A 58 -21.08 12.02 -27.25
N ILE A 59 -20.78 12.97 -26.40
CA ILE A 59 -20.44 12.76 -24.98
C ILE A 59 -21.71 12.82 -24.12
N ALA A 60 -21.92 11.79 -23.30
CA ALA A 60 -23.06 11.71 -22.39
C ALA A 60 -23.06 12.82 -21.34
N SER A 61 -24.25 13.16 -20.84
CA SER A 61 -24.40 14.13 -19.76
C SER A 61 -23.86 13.59 -18.43
N VAL A 62 -23.48 14.48 -17.50
CA VAL A 62 -23.06 14.10 -16.14
C VAL A 62 -24.11 13.23 -15.44
N ALA A 63 -25.40 13.59 -15.58
CA ALA A 63 -26.50 12.84 -15.00
C ALA A 63 -26.63 11.43 -15.60
N THR A 64 -26.46 11.28 -16.91
CA THR A 64 -26.46 9.98 -17.60
C THR A 64 -25.34 9.10 -17.10
N ILE A 65 -24.11 9.62 -17.00
CA ILE A 65 -22.95 8.88 -16.52
C ILE A 65 -23.12 8.51 -15.04
N SER A 66 -23.58 9.43 -14.20
CA SER A 66 -23.81 9.16 -12.78
C SER A 66 -24.82 8.03 -12.56
N ARG A 67 -25.95 8.04 -13.30
CA ARG A 67 -26.95 6.98 -13.25
C ARG A 67 -26.40 5.64 -13.77
N LEU A 68 -25.59 5.67 -14.81
CA LEU A 68 -24.95 4.46 -15.32
C LEU A 68 -23.98 3.87 -14.29
N LEU A 69 -23.08 4.67 -13.75
CA LEU A 69 -22.11 4.22 -12.75
C LEU A 69 -22.77 3.67 -11.48
N SER A 70 -23.98 4.10 -11.13
CA SER A 70 -24.73 3.52 -10.01
C SER A 70 -25.42 2.20 -10.33
N LYS A 71 -25.54 1.83 -11.61
CA LYS A 71 -26.16 0.58 -12.08
C LYS A 71 -25.13 -0.49 -12.47
N ILE A 72 -23.89 -0.13 -12.75
CA ILE A 72 -22.82 -1.09 -13.09
C ILE A 72 -22.61 -2.04 -11.92
N ASP A 73 -22.63 -3.33 -12.21
CA ASP A 73 -22.27 -4.37 -11.27
C ASP A 73 -20.83 -4.20 -10.83
N GLU A 74 -20.64 -4.01 -9.53
CA GLU A 74 -19.36 -3.67 -8.94
C GLU A 74 -18.37 -4.84 -9.01
N GLU A 75 -18.83 -6.07 -8.76
CA GLU A 75 -17.99 -7.26 -8.79
C GLU A 75 -17.46 -7.51 -10.21
N LEU A 76 -18.34 -7.46 -11.20
CA LEU A 76 -17.93 -7.64 -12.61
C LEU A 76 -16.99 -6.54 -13.08
N PHE A 77 -17.13 -5.32 -12.56
CA PHE A 77 -16.22 -4.23 -12.91
C PHE A 77 -14.85 -4.41 -12.23
N ILE A 78 -14.81 -4.93 -11.00
CA ILE A 78 -13.58 -5.32 -10.31
C ILE A 78 -12.87 -6.46 -11.07
N TYR A 79 -13.58 -7.49 -11.49
CA TYR A 79 -13.01 -8.57 -12.31
C TYR A 79 -12.40 -8.03 -13.61
N ALA A 80 -13.10 -7.14 -14.30
CA ALA A 80 -12.57 -6.51 -15.52
C ALA A 80 -11.28 -5.69 -15.25
N PHE A 81 -11.15 -5.10 -14.08
CA PHE A 81 -9.92 -4.42 -13.66
C PHE A 81 -8.78 -5.41 -13.41
N ILE A 82 -9.07 -6.52 -12.70
CA ILE A 82 -8.07 -7.54 -12.37
C ILE A 82 -7.57 -8.23 -13.65
N GLU A 83 -8.46 -8.62 -14.55
CA GLU A 83 -8.06 -9.18 -15.85
C GLU A 83 -7.17 -8.21 -16.63
N TRP A 84 -7.58 -6.94 -16.71
CA TRP A 84 -6.80 -5.93 -17.41
C TRP A 84 -5.39 -5.74 -16.83
N ILE A 85 -5.24 -5.68 -15.50
CA ILE A 85 -3.90 -5.55 -14.91
C ILE A 85 -3.09 -6.84 -15.00
N GLY A 86 -3.74 -8.01 -14.96
CA GLY A 86 -3.12 -9.31 -15.14
C GLY A 86 -2.52 -9.54 -16.54
N GLU A 87 -3.07 -8.88 -17.57
CA GLU A 87 -2.47 -8.85 -18.92
C GLU A 87 -1.17 -8.02 -18.96
N ILE A 88 -0.98 -7.08 -18.01
CA ILE A 88 0.14 -6.14 -17.98
C ILE A 88 1.23 -6.61 -17.02
N LEU A 89 0.86 -7.18 -15.87
CA LEU A 89 1.76 -7.61 -14.82
C LEU A 89 1.33 -8.95 -14.23
N GLN A 90 2.24 -9.93 -14.26
CA GLN A 90 2.02 -11.21 -13.59
C GLN A 90 2.15 -11.03 -12.07
N THR A 91 1.23 -11.61 -11.29
CA THR A 91 1.20 -11.47 -9.84
C THR A 91 2.08 -12.47 -9.09
N LYS A 92 2.57 -13.52 -9.75
CA LYS A 92 3.47 -14.52 -9.14
C LYS A 92 4.82 -13.93 -8.73
N GLY A 93 5.27 -14.28 -7.53
CA GLY A 93 6.59 -13.89 -7.05
C GLY A 93 6.72 -12.43 -6.61
N LEU A 94 5.61 -11.66 -6.60
CA LEU A 94 5.62 -10.25 -6.19
C LEU A 94 5.63 -10.10 -4.67
N HIS A 95 5.96 -8.90 -4.21
CA HIS A 95 5.62 -8.47 -2.86
C HIS A 95 4.30 -7.69 -2.93
N ILE A 96 3.22 -8.31 -2.47
CA ILE A 96 1.87 -7.76 -2.47
C ILE A 96 1.54 -7.22 -1.09
N ALA A 97 1.35 -5.92 -0.98
CA ALA A 97 0.89 -5.26 0.23
C ALA A 97 -0.64 -5.12 0.19
N ILE A 98 -1.30 -5.56 1.26
CA ILE A 98 -2.76 -5.43 1.41
C ILE A 98 -3.02 -4.40 2.50
N ASP A 99 -3.79 -3.36 2.16
CA ASP A 99 -4.16 -2.28 3.08
C ASP A 99 -5.55 -1.72 2.78
N GLY A 100 -6.22 -1.26 3.83
CA GLY A 100 -7.56 -0.70 3.79
C GLY A 100 -7.58 0.82 3.90
N LYS A 101 -8.19 1.50 2.92
CA LYS A 101 -8.35 2.96 2.89
C LYS A 101 -9.79 3.38 3.14
N ALA A 102 -10.02 4.27 4.12
CA ALA A 102 -11.31 4.90 4.35
C ALA A 102 -11.58 6.02 3.33
N ILE A 103 -12.79 6.03 2.73
CA ILE A 103 -13.26 7.12 1.83
C ILE A 103 -14.00 8.15 2.68
N LYS A 104 -13.31 9.17 3.18
CA LYS A 104 -13.84 10.16 4.15
C LYS A 104 -15.01 10.99 3.62
N ALA A 105 -15.01 11.37 2.34
CA ALA A 105 -16.11 12.12 1.72
C ALA A 105 -17.45 11.36 1.70
N ALA A 106 -17.41 10.08 1.98
CA ALA A 106 -18.55 9.20 2.00
C ALA A 106 -19.21 9.07 3.37
N ALA A 107 -18.53 9.50 4.44
CA ALA A 107 -19.13 9.57 5.76
C ALA A 107 -20.28 10.59 5.75
N SER A 108 -21.52 10.13 5.86
CA SER A 108 -22.65 11.05 5.96
C SER A 108 -22.58 11.78 7.29
N LYS A 109 -22.74 13.10 7.29
CA LYS A 109 -22.79 13.94 8.47
C LYS A 109 -24.03 13.69 9.33
N VAL A 110 -24.93 12.80 8.92
CA VAL A 110 -26.20 12.53 9.59
C VAL A 110 -26.26 11.04 9.98
N GLY A 111 -26.20 10.80 11.29
CA GLY A 111 -26.66 9.57 11.93
C GLY A 111 -25.76 8.34 11.77
N GLY A 112 -24.66 8.24 12.52
CA GLY A 112 -24.01 6.96 12.86
C GLY A 112 -23.51 6.08 11.69
N GLY A 113 -23.41 6.63 10.48
CA GLY A 113 -23.04 5.89 9.28
C GLY A 113 -21.56 5.47 9.28
N LYS A 114 -21.30 4.17 9.13
CA LYS A 114 -19.96 3.61 8.98
C LYS A 114 -19.29 4.20 7.74
N THR A 115 -18.03 4.61 7.85
CA THR A 115 -17.27 5.16 6.72
C THR A 115 -16.93 4.03 5.74
N PRO A 116 -17.37 4.09 4.48
CA PRO A 116 -16.98 3.10 3.49
C PRO A 116 -15.47 3.06 3.31
N MET A 117 -14.93 1.88 3.15
CA MET A 117 -13.50 1.64 2.95
C MET A 117 -13.27 0.82 1.68
N ILE A 118 -12.07 0.86 1.15
CA ILE A 118 -11.62 0.01 0.05
C ILE A 118 -10.37 -0.74 0.54
N LEU A 119 -10.42 -2.06 0.51
CA LEU A 119 -9.28 -2.92 0.69
C LEU A 119 -8.58 -3.08 -0.66
N SER A 120 -7.27 -2.84 -0.73
CA SER A 120 -6.50 -2.90 -1.96
C SER A 120 -5.30 -3.82 -1.81
N ALA A 121 -5.03 -4.62 -2.85
CA ALA A 121 -3.79 -5.36 -3.02
C ALA A 121 -2.91 -4.60 -4.01
N VAL A 122 -1.69 -4.31 -3.61
CA VAL A 122 -0.76 -3.44 -4.34
C VAL A 122 0.58 -4.13 -4.48
N ASP A 123 1.16 -4.16 -5.67
CA ASP A 123 2.56 -4.54 -5.80
C ASP A 123 3.46 -3.47 -5.16
N ALA A 124 4.17 -3.85 -4.11
CA ALA A 124 4.96 -2.94 -3.30
C ALA A 124 6.15 -2.34 -4.06
N ALA A 125 6.67 -3.05 -5.07
CA ALA A 125 7.79 -2.57 -5.89
C ALA A 125 7.34 -1.48 -6.87
N THR A 126 6.32 -1.75 -7.67
CA THR A 126 5.83 -0.83 -8.71
C THR A 126 4.79 0.17 -8.21
N GLY A 127 4.09 -0.15 -7.12
CA GLY A 127 2.94 0.60 -6.62
C GLY A 127 1.67 0.42 -7.46
N LEU A 128 1.62 -0.58 -8.34
CA LEU A 128 0.43 -0.90 -9.13
C LEU A 128 -0.63 -1.58 -8.28
N ILE A 129 -1.87 -1.16 -8.45
CA ILE A 129 -3.01 -1.80 -7.81
C ILE A 129 -3.34 -3.06 -8.60
N LEU A 130 -3.34 -4.22 -7.94
CA LEU A 130 -3.60 -5.53 -8.54
C LEU A 130 -5.07 -5.91 -8.42
N ALA A 131 -5.66 -5.68 -7.24
CA ALA A 131 -7.06 -5.94 -6.96
C ALA A 131 -7.59 -5.00 -5.86
N GLN A 132 -8.89 -4.90 -5.77
CA GLN A 132 -9.55 -4.17 -4.68
C GLN A 132 -10.92 -4.76 -4.36
N LEU A 133 -11.35 -4.58 -3.11
CA LEU A 133 -12.71 -4.89 -2.67
C LEU A 133 -13.27 -3.75 -1.81
N PRO A 134 -14.54 -3.37 -1.98
CA PRO A 134 -15.20 -2.47 -1.06
C PRO A 134 -15.48 -3.16 0.27
N ILE A 135 -15.30 -2.45 1.36
CA ILE A 135 -15.63 -2.91 2.70
C ILE A 135 -16.48 -1.87 3.42
N GLN A 136 -17.43 -2.32 4.23
CA GLN A 136 -18.35 -1.41 4.90
C GLN A 136 -17.68 -0.63 6.03
N ASN A 137 -16.72 -1.25 6.73
CA ASN A 137 -15.96 -0.66 7.83
C ASN A 137 -14.69 -1.48 8.10
N LYS A 138 -13.86 -0.99 9.02
CA LYS A 138 -12.59 -1.64 9.39
C LYS A 138 -12.76 -3.03 10.00
N GLU A 139 -13.86 -3.30 10.70
CA GLU A 139 -14.15 -4.62 11.30
C GLU A 139 -14.37 -5.70 10.23
N CYS A 140 -14.83 -5.30 9.03
CA CYS A 140 -15.02 -6.21 7.90
C CYS A 140 -13.71 -6.52 7.14
N GLU A 141 -12.59 -5.90 7.48
CA GLU A 141 -11.31 -6.08 6.80
C GLU A 141 -10.85 -7.54 6.87
N ILE A 142 -10.90 -8.13 8.08
CA ILE A 142 -10.50 -9.53 8.33
C ILE A 142 -11.28 -10.52 7.45
N THR A 143 -12.58 -10.29 7.26
CA THR A 143 -13.46 -11.17 6.47
C THR A 143 -13.26 -11.01 4.97
N LYS A 144 -12.78 -9.84 4.50
CA LYS A 144 -12.59 -9.53 3.09
C LYS A 144 -11.16 -9.80 2.57
N ILE A 145 -10.16 -9.91 3.45
CA ILE A 145 -8.80 -10.29 3.06
C ILE A 145 -8.79 -11.66 2.34
N PRO A 146 -9.47 -12.73 2.86
CA PRO A 146 -9.55 -14.02 2.16
C PRO A 146 -10.17 -13.91 0.76
N GLU A 147 -11.22 -13.13 0.60
CA GLU A 147 -11.86 -12.90 -0.71
C GLU A 147 -10.90 -12.20 -1.68
N LEU A 148 -10.18 -11.17 -1.21
CA LEU A 148 -9.20 -10.45 -2.03
C LEU A 148 -8.04 -11.35 -2.48
N LEU A 149 -7.54 -12.21 -1.58
CA LEU A 149 -6.48 -13.18 -1.89
C LEU A 149 -6.92 -14.18 -2.97
N ASN A 150 -8.19 -14.62 -2.96
CA ASN A 150 -8.73 -15.54 -3.96
C ASN A 150 -8.81 -14.92 -5.38
N LEU A 151 -8.74 -13.60 -5.51
CA LEU A 151 -8.73 -12.91 -6.80
C LEU A 151 -7.35 -12.86 -7.47
N LEU A 152 -6.29 -13.30 -6.78
CA LEU A 152 -4.90 -13.17 -7.20
C LEU A 152 -4.19 -14.52 -7.24
N ASP A 153 -3.31 -14.72 -8.20
CA ASP A 153 -2.35 -15.82 -8.17
C ASP A 153 -1.14 -15.39 -7.31
N ILE A 154 -1.13 -15.84 -6.05
CA ILE A 154 -0.13 -15.44 -5.06
C ILE A 154 1.03 -16.44 -4.92
N GLN A 155 1.14 -17.42 -5.82
CA GLN A 155 2.21 -18.42 -5.75
C GLN A 155 3.60 -17.77 -5.76
N GLY A 156 4.42 -18.08 -4.77
CA GLY A 156 5.77 -17.53 -4.61
C GLY A 156 5.82 -16.07 -4.16
N SER A 157 4.67 -15.40 -4.03
CA SER A 157 4.57 -13.99 -3.61
C SER A 157 4.72 -13.83 -2.10
N ILE A 158 5.19 -12.65 -1.68
CA ILE A 158 5.18 -12.24 -0.27
C ILE A 158 3.95 -11.37 -0.04
N ILE A 159 3.06 -11.78 0.85
CA ILE A 159 1.87 -11.04 1.22
C ILE A 159 2.11 -10.33 2.54
N SER A 160 2.12 -9.00 2.54
CA SER A 160 2.24 -8.21 3.75
C SER A 160 0.91 -7.53 4.09
N ILE A 161 0.50 -7.66 5.36
CA ILE A 161 -0.76 -7.13 5.88
C ILE A 161 -0.47 -6.51 7.24
N ASP A 162 -1.22 -5.47 7.62
CA ASP A 162 -1.13 -4.90 8.97
C ASP A 162 -1.64 -5.90 10.03
N ALA A 163 -1.39 -5.61 11.30
CA ALA A 163 -1.67 -6.51 12.43
C ALA A 163 -3.12 -7.02 12.52
N ILE A 164 -4.07 -6.35 11.90
CA ILE A 164 -5.46 -6.83 11.81
C ILE A 164 -5.55 -8.14 10.99
N GLY A 165 -4.70 -8.31 9.98
CA GLY A 165 -4.64 -9.51 9.13
C GLY A 165 -3.85 -10.67 9.76
N THR A 166 -3.30 -10.51 10.97
CA THR A 166 -2.56 -11.57 11.68
C THR A 166 -3.53 -12.56 12.29
N GLN A 167 -4.09 -13.41 11.43
CA GLN A 167 -5.08 -14.43 11.78
C GLN A 167 -4.64 -15.79 11.22
N THR A 168 -4.79 -16.85 12.02
CA THR A 168 -4.38 -18.21 11.63
C THR A 168 -5.01 -18.67 10.32
N SER A 169 -6.28 -18.34 10.08
CA SER A 169 -6.98 -18.67 8.84
C SER A 169 -6.37 -17.99 7.61
N ILE A 170 -5.97 -16.73 7.72
CA ILE A 170 -5.33 -15.97 6.65
C ILE A 170 -3.92 -16.51 6.39
N MET A 171 -3.14 -16.79 7.44
CA MET A 171 -1.82 -17.43 7.34
C MET A 171 -1.90 -18.75 6.59
N ARG A 172 -2.87 -19.59 6.95
CA ARG A 172 -3.10 -20.89 6.31
C ARG A 172 -3.45 -20.72 4.85
N GLN A 173 -4.39 -19.86 4.52
CA GLN A 173 -4.78 -19.61 3.13
C GLN A 173 -3.60 -19.16 2.27
N ILE A 174 -2.78 -18.22 2.74
CA ILE A 174 -1.59 -17.75 2.02
C ILE A 174 -0.60 -18.91 1.82
N ASN A 175 -0.33 -19.68 2.89
CA ASN A 175 0.58 -20.82 2.84
C ASN A 175 0.09 -21.90 1.87
N ASP A 176 -1.18 -22.27 1.94
CA ASP A 176 -1.78 -23.33 1.12
C ASP A 176 -1.87 -22.93 -0.37
N SER A 177 -1.91 -21.63 -0.64
CA SER A 177 -1.83 -21.04 -1.99
C SER A 177 -0.38 -20.89 -2.51
N GLY A 178 0.62 -21.42 -1.78
CA GLY A 178 2.03 -21.35 -2.14
C GLY A 178 2.65 -19.96 -1.99
N GLY A 179 2.00 -19.05 -1.27
CA GLY A 179 2.51 -17.72 -0.93
C GLY A 179 3.27 -17.71 0.40
N CYS A 180 3.97 -16.60 0.63
CA CYS A 180 4.64 -16.31 1.89
C CYS A 180 3.94 -15.13 2.56
N PHE A 181 3.68 -15.20 3.86
CA PHE A 181 3.16 -14.04 4.58
C PHE A 181 4.26 -13.28 5.31
N LEU A 182 4.07 -11.98 5.49
CA LEU A 182 4.85 -11.11 6.36
C LEU A 182 3.87 -10.28 7.19
N LEU A 183 3.62 -10.69 8.43
CA LEU A 183 2.55 -10.16 9.27
C LEU A 183 3.10 -9.52 10.54
N SER A 184 2.52 -8.37 10.90
CA SER A 184 2.88 -7.65 12.13
C SER A 184 2.12 -8.21 13.31
N VAL A 185 2.81 -8.46 14.41
CA VAL A 185 2.22 -8.88 15.69
C VAL A 185 2.13 -7.68 16.63
N LYS A 186 0.94 -7.41 17.12
CA LYS A 186 0.65 -6.34 18.08
C LYS A 186 -0.15 -6.90 19.27
N ALA A 187 -0.53 -6.03 20.22
CA ALA A 187 -1.27 -6.39 21.42
C ALA A 187 -2.64 -7.07 21.18
N ASN A 188 -3.17 -7.01 19.94
CA ASN A 188 -4.36 -7.78 19.55
C ASN A 188 -4.11 -9.30 19.45
N GLN A 189 -2.84 -9.72 19.53
CA GLN A 189 -2.38 -11.11 19.60
C GLN A 189 -1.51 -11.28 20.87
N PRO A 190 -2.10 -11.24 22.08
CA PRO A 190 -1.34 -11.05 23.32
C PRO A 190 -0.33 -12.16 23.59
N GLY A 191 -0.69 -13.42 23.37
CA GLY A 191 0.21 -14.54 23.61
C GLY A 191 1.47 -14.50 22.76
N ALA A 192 1.32 -14.34 21.45
CA ALA A 192 2.44 -14.21 20.52
C ALA A 192 3.25 -12.92 20.76
N TYR A 193 2.57 -11.82 21.07
CA TYR A 193 3.24 -10.55 21.36
C TYR A 193 4.14 -10.66 22.60
N GLU A 194 3.69 -11.28 23.67
CA GLU A 194 4.45 -11.50 24.89
C GLU A 194 5.69 -12.38 24.65
N GLU A 195 5.51 -13.55 23.98
CA GLU A 195 6.64 -14.43 23.67
C GLU A 195 7.70 -13.74 22.81
N LEU A 196 7.30 -13.02 21.75
CA LEU A 196 8.23 -12.30 20.88
C LEU A 196 8.89 -11.14 21.62
N SER A 197 8.14 -10.39 22.42
CA SER A 197 8.67 -9.28 23.22
C SER A 197 9.72 -9.78 24.20
N GLN A 198 9.43 -10.80 24.98
CA GLN A 198 10.35 -11.38 25.95
C GLN A 198 11.62 -11.89 25.27
N LEU A 199 11.49 -12.67 24.19
CA LEU A 199 12.64 -13.21 23.45
C LEU A 199 13.59 -12.12 22.97
N PHE A 200 13.09 -11.11 22.26
CA PHE A 200 13.93 -10.06 21.68
C PHE A 200 14.46 -9.06 22.72
N GLU A 201 13.74 -8.83 23.82
CA GLU A 201 14.23 -7.99 24.91
C GLU A 201 15.36 -8.66 25.69
N GLU A 202 15.22 -9.95 26.01
CA GLU A 202 16.26 -10.71 26.70
C GLU A 202 17.49 -10.87 25.84
N ALA A 203 17.33 -11.23 24.55
CA ALA A 203 18.44 -11.28 23.61
C ALA A 203 19.17 -9.92 23.49
N ALA A 204 18.45 -8.80 23.53
CA ALA A 204 19.05 -7.46 23.50
C ALA A 204 19.77 -7.09 24.81
N LYS A 205 19.26 -7.54 25.96
CA LYS A 205 19.94 -7.36 27.28
C LYS A 205 21.24 -8.16 27.34
N ASP A 206 21.21 -9.40 26.91
CA ASP A 206 22.37 -10.29 26.88
C ASP A 206 23.44 -9.79 25.93
N TYR A 207 23.06 -9.38 24.72
CA TYR A 207 24.01 -8.78 23.78
C TYR A 207 24.72 -7.56 24.39
N ARG A 208 23.98 -6.70 25.11
CA ARG A 208 24.60 -5.54 25.79
C ARG A 208 25.58 -5.97 26.89
N LYS A 209 25.23 -6.98 27.70
CA LYS A 209 26.13 -7.50 28.74
C LYS A 209 27.35 -8.12 28.14
N SER A 210 27.28 -8.88 27.06
CA SER A 210 28.42 -9.52 26.40
C SER A 210 29.43 -8.50 25.87
N ILE A 211 29.00 -7.32 25.49
CA ILE A 211 29.90 -6.23 25.03
C ILE A 211 30.51 -5.46 26.20
N THR A 212 29.80 -5.35 27.34
CA THR A 212 30.19 -4.46 28.45
C THR A 212 30.89 -5.18 29.60
N ILE A 213 30.73 -6.49 29.73
CA ILE A 213 31.27 -7.29 30.83
C ILE A 213 32.24 -8.33 30.25
N PRO A 214 33.58 -8.17 30.43
CA PRO A 214 34.55 -9.17 30.02
C PRO A 214 34.24 -10.54 30.63
N GLY A 215 34.24 -11.60 29.81
CA GLY A 215 33.96 -12.97 30.25
C GLY A 215 32.49 -13.31 30.57
N PHE A 216 31.56 -12.42 30.29
CA PHE A 216 30.13 -12.70 30.45
C PHE A 216 29.70 -13.86 29.55
N GLN A 217 29.22 -14.95 30.15
CA GLN A 217 28.57 -16.06 29.42
C GLN A 217 27.06 -15.81 29.41
N SER A 218 26.51 -15.57 28.23
CA SER A 218 25.09 -15.36 28.07
C SER A 218 24.31 -16.65 28.26
N PRO A 219 23.26 -16.68 29.09
CA PRO A 219 22.27 -17.79 29.10
C PRO A 219 21.64 -18.04 27.73
N TYR A 220 21.57 -17.01 26.90
CA TYR A 220 21.06 -17.05 25.54
C TYR A 220 22.16 -16.96 24.48
N GLY A 221 23.43 -17.34 24.84
CA GLY A 221 24.58 -17.28 23.93
C GLY A 221 24.34 -18.04 22.63
N HIS A 222 23.74 -19.21 22.74
CA HIS A 222 23.34 -20.04 21.59
C HIS A 222 22.28 -19.37 20.69
N LEU A 223 21.49 -18.42 21.21
CA LEU A 223 20.54 -17.64 20.43
C LEU A 223 21.24 -16.51 19.65
N GLN A 224 22.30 -15.91 20.22
CA GLN A 224 23.02 -14.80 19.59
C GLN A 224 23.62 -15.20 18.23
N ASP A 225 24.10 -16.43 18.10
CA ASP A 225 24.68 -16.97 16.86
C ASP A 225 23.60 -17.25 15.79
N LYS A 226 22.33 -17.34 16.21
CA LYS A 226 21.17 -17.56 15.33
C LYS A 226 20.45 -16.27 14.94
N LEU A 227 20.87 -15.11 15.48
CA LEU A 227 20.29 -13.81 15.19
C LEU A 227 21.02 -13.14 14.04
N ASP A 228 20.29 -12.84 12.98
CA ASP A 228 20.75 -11.93 11.93
C ASP A 228 20.28 -10.50 12.23
N ARG A 229 21.12 -9.50 11.89
CA ARG A 229 20.88 -8.10 12.21
C ARG A 229 21.15 -7.21 11.02
N ASP A 230 20.29 -6.20 10.84
CA ASP A 230 20.45 -5.15 9.84
C ASP A 230 20.10 -3.80 10.46
N GLU A 231 20.85 -2.77 10.10
CA GLU A 231 20.64 -1.41 10.58
C GLU A 231 20.64 -0.44 9.41
N THR A 232 19.65 0.45 9.36
CA THR A 232 19.57 1.51 8.36
C THR A 232 19.36 2.85 9.01
N PHE A 233 20.00 3.86 8.43
CA PHE A 233 19.79 5.25 8.77
C PHE A 233 19.33 5.99 7.52
N GLU A 234 18.24 6.74 7.63
CA GLU A 234 17.69 7.52 6.52
C GLU A 234 17.47 8.95 6.96
N ARG A 235 18.00 9.88 6.19
CA ARG A 235 17.78 11.31 6.34
C ARG A 235 16.59 11.73 5.47
N ASN A 236 15.53 12.17 6.09
CA ASN A 236 14.38 12.79 5.46
C ASN A 236 14.41 14.30 5.71
N ARG A 237 13.63 15.08 4.92
CA ARG A 237 13.67 16.56 4.97
C ARG A 237 13.44 17.15 6.37
N ASP A 238 12.59 16.52 7.16
CA ASP A 238 12.08 17.01 8.43
C ASP A 238 12.43 16.10 9.62
N ARG A 239 13.04 14.93 9.34
CA ARG A 239 13.38 13.97 10.38
C ARG A 239 14.37 12.92 9.89
N ASP A 240 15.20 12.46 10.80
CA ASP A 240 16.03 11.29 10.59
C ASP A 240 15.37 10.05 11.20
N GLU A 241 15.51 8.91 10.52
CA GLU A 241 14.97 7.63 10.98
C GLU A 241 16.10 6.59 11.06
N TYR A 242 16.32 6.09 12.26
CA TYR A 242 17.21 4.96 12.50
C TYR A 242 16.37 3.70 12.73
N ARG A 243 16.63 2.66 11.95
CA ARG A 243 15.95 1.38 12.07
C ARG A 243 16.95 0.28 12.35
N LYS A 244 16.58 -0.57 13.31
CA LYS A 244 17.29 -1.80 13.62
C LYS A 244 16.34 -2.96 13.49
N CYS A 245 16.70 -3.92 12.64
CA CYS A 245 15.99 -5.18 12.47
C CYS A 245 16.84 -6.32 13.04
N VAL A 246 16.21 -7.18 13.81
CA VAL A 246 16.81 -8.42 14.33
C VAL A 246 15.86 -9.54 13.98
N VAL A 247 16.34 -10.61 13.36
CA VAL A 247 15.54 -11.79 13.01
C VAL A 247 16.13 -13.05 13.60
N CYS A 248 15.27 -14.03 13.87
CA CYS A 248 15.60 -15.37 14.28
C CYS A 248 14.85 -16.38 13.41
N SER A 249 15.57 -17.32 12.80
CA SER A 249 14.97 -18.44 12.04
C SER A 249 14.87 -19.71 12.86
N ASP A 250 15.25 -19.70 14.14
CA ASP A 250 14.97 -20.77 15.08
C ASP A 250 13.71 -20.41 15.88
N VAL A 251 12.59 -21.01 15.51
CA VAL A 251 11.28 -20.76 16.13
C VAL A 251 10.96 -21.72 17.29
N SER A 252 11.85 -22.65 17.60
CA SER A 252 11.67 -23.62 18.70
C SER A 252 11.48 -22.98 20.08
N TYR A 253 11.85 -21.71 20.22
CA TYR A 253 11.63 -20.92 21.43
C TYR A 253 10.19 -20.44 21.64
N LEU A 254 9.33 -20.57 20.62
CA LEU A 254 7.96 -20.09 20.64
C LEU A 254 6.99 -21.22 20.97
N SER A 255 6.96 -21.65 22.22
CA SER A 255 6.20 -22.84 22.62
C SER A 255 4.68 -22.74 22.47
N LYS A 256 4.12 -21.52 22.62
CA LYS A 256 2.68 -21.25 22.45
C LYS A 256 2.38 -20.83 21.03
N THR A 257 3.14 -19.87 20.50
CA THR A 257 2.93 -19.30 19.16
C THR A 257 3.13 -20.36 18.06
N GLU A 258 4.09 -21.29 18.21
CA GLU A 258 4.30 -22.37 17.24
C GLU A 258 3.09 -23.32 17.13
N LYS A 259 2.41 -23.60 18.25
CA LYS A 259 1.19 -24.41 18.24
C LYS A 259 0.01 -23.74 17.53
N GLU A 260 -0.12 -22.42 17.70
CA GLU A 260 -1.18 -21.64 17.07
C GLU A 260 -0.87 -21.33 15.60
N TRP A 261 0.41 -21.11 15.27
CA TRP A 261 0.90 -20.70 13.95
C TRP A 261 2.01 -21.64 13.43
N PRO A 262 1.68 -22.86 13.04
CA PRO A 262 2.67 -23.91 12.73
C PRO A 262 3.50 -23.64 11.47
N PHE A 263 3.19 -22.62 10.70
CA PHE A 263 3.86 -22.30 9.44
C PHE A 263 5.04 -21.33 9.61
N ILE A 264 5.27 -20.75 10.79
CA ILE A 264 6.30 -19.75 11.00
C ILE A 264 7.69 -20.37 10.82
N GLN A 265 8.54 -19.72 10.02
CA GLN A 265 9.94 -20.08 9.81
C GLN A 265 10.92 -18.99 10.27
N THR A 266 10.48 -17.74 10.36
CA THR A 266 11.30 -16.62 10.82
C THR A 266 10.46 -15.64 11.60
N ILE A 267 11.00 -15.16 12.69
CA ILE A 267 10.45 -14.08 13.50
C ILE A 267 11.40 -12.89 13.51
N GLY A 268 10.86 -11.70 13.66
CA GLY A 268 11.66 -10.47 13.65
C GLY A 268 11.17 -9.40 14.60
N CYS A 269 12.10 -8.56 15.02
CA CYS A 269 11.84 -7.34 15.78
C CYS A 269 12.44 -6.16 15.02
N ILE A 270 11.60 -5.20 14.64
CA ILE A 270 12.01 -3.97 13.98
C ILE A 270 11.78 -2.82 14.94
N ARG A 271 12.84 -2.12 15.32
CA ARG A 271 12.79 -0.90 16.11
C ARG A 271 13.10 0.29 15.23
N THR A 272 12.21 1.24 15.20
CA THR A 272 12.37 2.52 14.49
C THR A 272 12.46 3.63 15.52
N THR A 273 13.54 4.39 15.49
CA THR A 273 13.71 5.63 16.27
C THR A 273 13.64 6.79 15.31
N ARG A 274 12.71 7.71 15.58
CA ARG A 274 12.59 8.96 14.84
C ARG A 274 13.32 10.05 15.58
N ILE A 275 14.27 10.68 14.90
CA ILE A 275 15.08 11.78 15.43
C ILE A 275 14.59 13.03 14.71
N LEU A 276 14.09 14.00 15.46
CA LEU A 276 13.79 15.33 14.91
C LEU A 276 15.09 16.12 14.82
N GLU A 277 15.16 17.01 13.87
CA GLU A 277 16.27 17.96 13.74
C GLU A 277 16.44 18.73 15.06
N ILE A 278 17.62 18.65 15.66
CA ILE A 278 17.95 19.30 16.94
C ILE A 278 18.76 20.54 16.60
N LEU A 279 18.19 21.71 16.89
CA LEU A 279 18.89 23.00 16.74
C LEU A 279 19.39 23.48 18.09
N ASP A 280 20.59 24.07 18.15
CA ASP A 280 21.10 24.77 19.32
C ASP A 280 20.43 26.15 19.50
N GLU A 281 20.81 26.88 20.54
CA GLU A 281 20.28 28.20 20.88
C GLU A 281 20.50 29.25 19.76
N ASN A 282 21.44 28.99 18.84
CA ASN A 282 21.79 29.84 17.71
C ASN A 282 21.16 29.36 16.39
N GLY A 283 20.30 28.32 16.43
CA GLY A 283 19.68 27.73 15.24
C GLY A 283 20.60 26.83 14.42
N LYS A 284 21.76 26.39 14.97
CA LYS A 284 22.67 25.47 14.31
C LYS A 284 22.22 24.04 14.54
N ASP A 285 22.19 23.25 13.47
CA ASP A 285 21.89 21.80 13.52
C ASP A 285 22.97 21.07 14.34
N ILE A 286 22.56 20.52 15.47
CA ILE A 286 23.36 19.67 16.36
C ILE A 286 22.82 18.24 16.40
N THR A 287 22.00 17.84 15.42
CA THR A 287 21.50 16.47 15.30
C THR A 287 22.69 15.50 15.22
N PRO A 288 22.75 14.46 16.09
CA PRO A 288 23.84 13.50 16.08
C PRO A 288 24.02 12.86 14.71
N SER A 289 25.26 12.70 14.27
CA SER A 289 25.54 11.94 13.05
C SER A 289 25.08 10.48 13.19
N PRO A 290 24.84 9.76 12.07
CA PRO A 290 24.51 8.34 12.11
C PRO A 290 25.49 7.49 12.93
N GLU A 291 26.79 7.84 12.89
CA GLU A 291 27.85 7.13 13.61
C GLU A 291 27.80 7.42 15.11
N GLU A 292 27.56 8.67 15.49
CA GLU A 292 27.37 9.06 16.89
C GLU A 292 26.12 8.44 17.47
N PHE A 293 25.05 8.37 16.69
CA PHE A 293 23.80 7.73 17.10
C PHE A 293 23.97 6.23 17.31
N ARG A 294 24.67 5.51 16.41
CA ARG A 294 25.02 4.08 16.55
C ARG A 294 25.86 3.83 17.79
N ARG A 295 26.83 4.71 18.06
CA ARG A 295 27.77 4.60 19.18
C ARG A 295 27.13 4.84 20.55
N ASN A 296 26.24 5.83 20.62
CA ASN A 296 25.66 6.31 21.87
C ASN A 296 24.32 5.64 22.21
N GLY A 297 23.62 5.04 21.21
CA GLY A 297 22.28 4.49 21.37
C GLY A 297 21.24 5.54 21.81
N THR A 298 20.02 5.10 22.07
CA THR A 298 18.91 5.97 22.48
C THR A 298 19.04 6.60 23.88
N ARG A 299 20.05 6.22 24.68
CA ARG A 299 20.18 6.64 26.09
C ARG A 299 20.92 7.96 26.32
N ARG A 300 21.60 8.50 25.31
CA ARG A 300 22.39 9.74 25.46
C ARG A 300 22.15 10.67 24.28
N GLN A 301 20.93 11.07 24.10
CA GLN A 301 20.72 12.30 23.35
C GLN A 301 21.08 13.48 24.24
N PRO A 302 21.79 14.50 23.74
CA PRO A 302 21.95 15.73 24.47
C PRO A 302 20.53 16.26 24.78
N LYS A 303 20.19 16.46 26.07
CA LYS A 303 18.98 17.17 26.42
C LYS A 303 19.12 18.57 25.83
N PRO A 304 18.18 19.03 24.99
CA PRO A 304 18.20 20.42 24.56
C PRO A 304 18.15 21.28 25.81
N SER A 305 19.05 22.23 25.91
CA SER A 305 19.13 23.19 27.02
C SER A 305 17.92 24.13 27.09
N SER A 306 17.05 24.09 26.11
CA SER A 306 15.80 24.86 26.07
C SER A 306 14.67 24.05 25.43
N GLY A 307 13.84 23.53 26.22
CA GLY A 307 12.36 23.57 26.19
C GLY A 307 11.59 22.90 25.05
N ILE A 308 12.12 22.15 24.06
CA ILE A 308 11.33 21.35 23.12
C ILE A 308 12.01 20.02 22.84
N SER A 309 11.98 19.13 23.83
CA SER A 309 12.22 17.71 23.58
C SER A 309 10.86 17.07 23.36
N LYS A 310 10.47 16.85 22.12
CA LYS A 310 9.56 15.74 21.82
C LYS A 310 10.36 14.47 22.03
N SER A 311 9.90 13.65 23.01
CA SER A 311 10.46 12.34 23.32
C SER A 311 10.73 11.55 22.05
N ASP A 312 11.90 10.89 21.98
CA ASP A 312 12.19 9.93 20.93
C ASP A 312 11.04 8.93 20.82
N ASP A 313 10.32 8.98 19.72
CA ASP A 313 9.25 8.05 19.43
C ASP A 313 9.90 6.74 18.94
N ILE A 314 10.14 5.82 19.88
CA ILE A 314 10.67 4.49 19.57
C ILE A 314 9.50 3.57 19.30
N GLN A 315 9.30 3.24 18.05
CA GLN A 315 8.31 2.28 17.63
C GLN A 315 8.94 0.88 17.50
N THR A 316 8.42 -0.10 18.25
CA THR A 316 8.79 -1.51 18.13
C THR A 316 7.67 -2.28 17.45
N VAL A 317 8.01 -3.06 16.43
CA VAL A 317 7.09 -3.93 15.70
C VAL A 317 7.69 -5.33 15.66
N TYR A 318 6.91 -6.33 16.07
CA TYR A 318 7.25 -7.74 15.88
C TYR A 318 6.63 -8.23 14.59
N VAL A 319 7.33 -9.12 13.90
CA VAL A 319 6.95 -9.62 12.57
C VAL A 319 7.15 -11.13 12.52
N VAL A 320 6.22 -11.83 11.87
CA VAL A 320 6.29 -13.28 11.64
C VAL A 320 6.13 -13.59 10.16
N THR A 321 6.80 -14.65 9.68
CA THR A 321 6.75 -15.09 8.29
C THR A 321 6.95 -16.60 8.18
N ASN A 322 6.31 -17.22 7.17
CA ASN A 322 6.53 -18.64 6.78
C ASN A 322 7.67 -18.79 5.76
N LYS A 323 8.56 -17.80 5.67
CA LYS A 323 9.73 -17.83 4.80
C LYS A 323 10.99 -17.59 5.61
N LYS A 324 12.08 -18.27 5.27
CA LYS A 324 13.40 -17.92 5.80
C LYS A 324 13.81 -16.57 5.20
N MET A 325 14.02 -15.58 6.05
CA MET A 325 14.39 -14.22 5.68
C MET A 325 15.56 -13.70 6.51
N THR A 326 16.43 -12.93 5.87
CA THR A 326 17.43 -12.11 6.54
C THR A 326 16.80 -10.85 7.14
N ALA A 327 17.47 -10.22 8.10
CA ALA A 327 17.05 -8.95 8.70
C ALA A 327 16.89 -7.85 7.63
N LYS A 328 17.81 -7.81 6.67
CA LYS A 328 17.78 -6.87 5.54
C LYS A 328 16.54 -7.05 4.66
N GLU A 329 16.21 -8.29 4.30
CA GLU A 329 15.03 -8.61 3.50
C GLU A 329 13.75 -8.26 4.25
N MET A 330 13.63 -8.64 5.52
CA MET A 330 12.46 -8.34 6.35
C MET A 330 12.25 -6.85 6.52
N GLN A 331 13.31 -6.11 6.81
CA GLN A 331 13.27 -4.64 6.93
C GLN A 331 12.84 -3.99 5.61
N LYS A 332 13.39 -4.46 4.48
CA LYS A 332 12.99 -3.97 3.15
C LYS A 332 11.51 -4.23 2.88
N CYS A 333 11.02 -5.44 3.06
CA CYS A 333 9.62 -5.78 2.84
C CYS A 333 8.69 -4.94 3.73
N ARG A 334 9.05 -4.72 4.99
CA ARG A 334 8.25 -3.87 5.89
C ARG A 334 8.19 -2.40 5.42
N ARG A 335 9.30 -1.87 4.91
CA ARG A 335 9.34 -0.52 4.33
C ARG A 335 8.52 -0.42 3.05
N ASP A 336 8.64 -1.41 2.20
CA ASP A 336 7.89 -1.46 0.94
C ASP A 336 6.38 -1.52 1.21
N HIS A 337 5.93 -2.27 2.21
CA HIS A 337 4.54 -2.24 2.67
C HIS A 337 4.09 -0.82 3.09
N TRP A 338 4.86 -0.14 3.93
CA TRP A 338 4.54 1.23 4.36
C TRP A 338 4.56 2.26 3.22
N SER A 339 5.33 1.99 2.18
CA SER A 339 5.38 2.87 1.02
C SER A 339 4.06 2.95 0.25
N VAL A 340 3.17 1.95 0.42
CA VAL A 340 1.83 1.93 -0.20
C VAL A 340 0.99 3.11 0.28
N GLU A 341 1.04 3.46 1.58
CA GLU A 341 0.34 4.62 2.11
C GLU A 341 0.74 5.91 1.37
N ASN A 342 2.04 6.14 1.19
CA ASN A 342 2.55 7.34 0.50
C ASN A 342 2.35 7.29 -1.02
N ARG A 343 2.52 6.12 -1.64
CA ARG A 343 2.47 5.98 -3.10
C ARG A 343 1.05 5.87 -3.66
N LEU A 344 0.12 5.33 -2.86
CA LEU A 344 -1.25 5.12 -3.29
C LEU A 344 -2.23 6.06 -2.58
N HIS A 345 -2.32 5.99 -1.24
CA HIS A 345 -3.37 6.68 -0.51
C HIS A 345 -3.26 8.19 -0.65
N HIS A 346 -2.08 8.78 -0.44
CA HIS A 346 -1.86 10.21 -0.63
C HIS A 346 -2.14 10.67 -2.07
N VAL A 347 -1.75 9.86 -3.06
CA VAL A 347 -1.97 10.19 -4.47
C VAL A 347 -3.46 10.17 -4.83
N LEU A 348 -4.21 9.18 -4.33
CA LEU A 348 -5.65 9.15 -4.56
C LEU A 348 -6.38 10.31 -3.88
N ASP A 349 -5.89 10.75 -2.72
CA ASP A 349 -6.50 11.85 -1.97
C ASP A 349 -6.19 13.22 -2.55
N ASP A 350 -4.96 13.49 -2.92
CA ASP A 350 -4.56 14.80 -3.38
C ASP A 350 -4.72 14.97 -4.91
N PRO A 351 -3.94 14.36 -5.80
CA PRO A 351 -4.11 14.55 -7.24
C PRO A 351 -5.48 14.11 -7.77
N PHE A 352 -6.02 12.96 -7.30
CA PHE A 352 -7.31 12.46 -7.78
C PHE A 352 -8.51 12.98 -6.99
N ARG A 353 -8.30 13.64 -5.86
CA ARG A 353 -9.33 14.21 -4.97
C ARG A 353 -10.44 13.21 -4.61
N GLU A 354 -10.04 11.96 -4.31
CA GLU A 354 -11.00 10.88 -4.04
C GLU A 354 -11.88 11.21 -2.84
N ASP A 355 -11.27 11.70 -1.76
CA ASP A 355 -11.95 12.09 -0.52
C ASP A 355 -12.90 13.30 -0.67
N ARG A 356 -12.82 14.05 -1.78
CA ARG A 356 -13.68 15.22 -2.04
C ARG A 356 -14.82 14.92 -3.03
N SER A 357 -15.01 13.65 -3.42
CA SER A 357 -16.01 13.27 -4.41
C SER A 357 -17.43 13.25 -3.80
N PRO A 358 -18.39 14.06 -4.29
CA PRO A 358 -19.75 14.12 -3.75
C PRO A 358 -20.65 12.96 -4.22
N ALA A 359 -20.16 12.02 -5.02
CA ALA A 359 -20.95 10.96 -5.65
C ALA A 359 -21.43 9.93 -4.62
N LYS A 360 -22.70 9.92 -4.25
CA LYS A 360 -23.24 9.01 -3.22
C LYS A 360 -23.48 7.58 -3.72
N GLY A 361 -24.11 7.37 -4.87
CA GLY A 361 -24.52 6.05 -5.37
C GLY A 361 -23.53 5.36 -6.32
N SER A 362 -22.53 6.08 -6.84
CA SER A 362 -21.57 5.58 -7.84
C SER A 362 -20.11 5.61 -7.36
N LYS A 363 -19.91 5.61 -6.05
CA LYS A 363 -18.59 5.88 -5.43
C LYS A 363 -17.56 4.83 -5.79
N ASN A 364 -17.91 3.56 -5.62
CA ASN A 364 -16.99 2.44 -5.81
C ASN A 364 -16.57 2.30 -7.27
N ASN A 365 -17.53 2.37 -8.20
CA ASN A 365 -17.26 2.33 -9.63
C ASN A 365 -16.45 3.55 -10.10
N LEU A 366 -16.69 4.72 -9.52
CA LEU A 366 -15.89 5.93 -9.81
C LEU A 366 -14.48 5.85 -9.22
N ALA A 367 -14.33 5.25 -8.03
CA ALA A 367 -13.03 4.96 -7.44
C ALA A 367 -12.22 3.99 -8.32
N LEU A 368 -12.89 2.96 -8.87
CA LEU A 368 -12.25 2.01 -9.77
C LEU A 368 -11.76 2.67 -11.08
N ILE A 369 -12.56 3.58 -11.66
CA ILE A 369 -12.13 4.36 -12.84
C ILE A 369 -10.86 5.20 -12.54
N ARG A 370 -10.77 5.79 -11.35
CA ARG A 370 -9.54 6.51 -10.94
C ARG A 370 -8.34 5.58 -10.83
N LYS A 371 -8.55 4.33 -10.38
CA LYS A 371 -7.48 3.33 -10.26
C LYS A 371 -6.98 2.83 -11.60
N PHE A 372 -7.86 2.71 -12.61
CA PHE A 372 -7.41 2.53 -13.99
C PHE A 372 -6.49 3.67 -14.42
N ALA A 373 -6.90 4.91 -14.22
CA ALA A 373 -6.10 6.08 -14.56
C ALA A 373 -4.78 6.11 -13.76
N TYR A 374 -4.81 5.84 -12.47
CA TYR A 374 -3.63 5.74 -11.61
C TYR A 374 -2.64 4.69 -12.12
N ASN A 375 -3.11 3.48 -12.41
CA ASN A 375 -2.24 2.41 -12.92
C ASN A 375 -1.60 2.80 -14.25
N ILE A 376 -2.34 3.41 -15.17
CA ILE A 376 -1.79 3.86 -16.47
C ILE A 376 -0.68 4.90 -16.26
N LEU A 377 -0.87 5.86 -15.37
CA LEU A 377 0.16 6.85 -15.03
C LEU A 377 1.41 6.18 -14.40
N ARG A 378 1.21 5.19 -13.55
CA ARG A 378 2.31 4.41 -12.95
C ARG A 378 3.06 3.58 -13.99
N ILE A 379 2.33 2.91 -14.87
CA ILE A 379 2.90 2.10 -15.94
C ILE A 379 3.79 2.96 -16.86
N MET A 380 3.29 4.14 -17.26
CA MET A 380 4.07 5.07 -18.08
C MET A 380 5.38 5.46 -17.38
N ARG A 381 5.33 5.79 -16.08
CA ARG A 381 6.54 6.11 -15.31
C ARG A 381 7.54 4.95 -15.30
N ILE A 382 7.08 3.73 -15.16
CA ILE A 382 7.92 2.53 -15.12
C ILE A 382 8.55 2.31 -16.51
N GLN A 383 7.73 2.27 -17.56
CA GLN A 383 8.18 1.98 -18.93
C GLN A 383 9.19 3.00 -19.47
N HIS A 384 9.07 4.25 -19.07
CA HIS A 384 9.94 5.35 -19.53
C HIS A 384 10.93 5.83 -18.47
N SER A 385 11.02 5.14 -17.31
CA SER A 385 11.90 5.53 -16.19
C SER A 385 11.73 7.00 -15.75
N VAL A 386 10.49 7.49 -15.83
CA VAL A 386 10.12 8.89 -15.53
C VAL A 386 10.21 9.14 -14.04
N LYS A 387 10.96 10.19 -13.62
CA LYS A 387 11.19 10.57 -12.21
C LYS A 387 10.17 11.59 -11.70
N GLU A 388 9.49 12.28 -12.58
CA GLU A 388 8.49 13.31 -12.30
C GLU A 388 7.39 12.77 -11.39
N SER A 389 6.80 13.65 -10.61
CA SER A 389 5.66 13.34 -9.75
C SER A 389 4.43 12.94 -10.57
N LEU A 390 3.47 12.28 -9.95
CA LEU A 390 2.24 11.90 -10.68
C LEU A 390 1.44 13.09 -11.22
N PRO A 391 1.32 14.24 -10.53
CA PRO A 391 0.75 15.45 -11.13
C PRO A 391 1.46 15.91 -12.39
N GLU A 392 2.81 15.95 -12.38
CA GLU A 392 3.59 16.32 -13.57
C GLU A 392 3.36 15.33 -14.73
N VAL A 393 3.25 14.04 -14.44
CA VAL A 393 2.89 13.02 -15.45
C VAL A 393 1.47 13.25 -15.99
N MET A 394 0.51 13.67 -15.15
CA MET A 394 -0.81 14.08 -15.63
C MET A 394 -0.75 15.27 -16.60
N ASP A 395 0.14 16.22 -16.34
CA ASP A 395 0.35 17.38 -17.22
C ASP A 395 0.99 16.95 -18.55
N LEU A 396 1.99 16.03 -18.53
CA LEU A 396 2.54 15.45 -19.76
C LEU A 396 1.46 14.81 -20.65
N PHE A 397 0.53 14.07 -20.07
CA PHE A 397 -0.59 13.49 -20.81
C PHE A 397 -1.61 14.56 -21.27
N ALA A 398 -1.81 15.61 -20.50
CA ALA A 398 -2.72 16.69 -20.87
C ALA A 398 -2.19 17.51 -22.06
N ASP A 399 -0.86 17.66 -22.15
CA ASP A 399 -0.16 18.42 -23.19
C ASP A 399 0.07 17.56 -24.45
N SER A 400 0.31 16.25 -24.31
CA SER A 400 0.54 15.33 -25.42
C SER A 400 -0.64 14.41 -25.69
N LEU A 401 -1.52 14.78 -26.63
CA LEU A 401 -2.61 13.93 -27.08
C LEU A 401 -2.12 12.68 -27.85
N GLU A 402 -0.91 12.70 -28.35
CA GLU A 402 -0.26 11.55 -28.99
C GLU A 402 0.14 10.50 -27.95
N LEU A 403 0.79 10.92 -26.88
CA LEU A 403 1.10 10.06 -25.74
C LEU A 403 -0.17 9.45 -25.15
N LEU A 404 -1.22 10.27 -24.95
CA LEU A 404 -2.50 9.79 -24.45
C LEU A 404 -3.14 8.78 -25.41
N HIS A 405 -3.03 8.97 -26.74
CA HIS A 405 -3.55 8.06 -27.76
C HIS A 405 -2.92 6.68 -27.63
N LYS A 406 -1.60 6.62 -27.51
CA LYS A 406 -0.83 5.39 -27.33
C LYS A 406 -1.38 4.55 -26.17
N TYR A 407 -1.51 5.15 -24.99
CA TYR A 407 -1.91 4.42 -23.77
C TYR A 407 -3.42 4.08 -23.70
N ILE A 408 -4.26 4.81 -24.42
CA ILE A 408 -5.72 4.59 -24.38
C ILE A 408 -6.19 3.69 -25.55
N PHE A 409 -5.59 3.78 -26.72
CA PHE A 409 -6.12 3.14 -27.92
C PHE A 409 -5.19 2.10 -28.57
N GLU A 410 -3.87 2.23 -28.42
CA GLU A 410 -2.91 1.29 -29.05
C GLU A 410 -2.55 0.10 -28.15
N GLY A 411 -2.85 0.21 -26.85
CA GLY A 411 -2.57 -0.79 -25.85
C GLY A 411 -1.30 -0.52 -25.02
N ILE A 412 -1.19 -1.24 -23.91
CA ILE A 412 -0.10 -1.11 -22.95
C ILE A 412 0.77 -2.36 -23.06
N THR A 413 2.07 -2.17 -23.28
CA THR A 413 3.03 -3.26 -23.28
C THR A 413 3.15 -3.84 -21.87
N PRO A 414 3.15 -5.16 -21.68
CA PRO A 414 3.39 -5.80 -20.40
C PRO A 414 4.68 -5.33 -19.73
N ILE A 415 4.67 -5.31 -18.40
CA ILE A 415 5.83 -5.02 -17.57
C ILE A 415 6.40 -6.37 -17.11
N ASN A 416 7.65 -6.63 -17.46
CA ASN A 416 8.38 -7.83 -17.05
C ASN A 416 9.07 -7.64 -15.70
#